data_7862b41038b3389d233aa60678fb92fa
#
_entry.id   7862b41038b3389d233aa60678fb92fa
#
_cell.length_a   1.000
_cell.length_b   1.000
_cell.length_c   1.000
_cell.angle_alpha   90.00
_cell.angle_beta   90.00
_cell.angle_gamma   90.00
#
_symmetry.space_group_name_H-M   'P 1'
#
loop_
_entity.id
_entity.type
_entity.pdbx_description
1 polymer ?
#
loop_
_entity_poly.entity_id
_entity_poly.type
_entity_poly.pdbx_seq_one_letter_code
_entity_poly.pdbx_strand_id
1 'polypeptide(L)'
;EWAQADLDGRRRQIMEVLQSGGALEQYTAMREELGRAEADVETLRQRLTAAETLESSKAELEIERARLAQALRDDVHEREDIVNEAIVTFEELSEALYETAGSLTVDATTNGPSFEVKIEGQRSKGITNMQIFCFDLMLLELSSRRGKAPGFMIHDSHLFDGVEGC
;
A
#
# COMPACT_ATOMS: atom_id res chain seq x y z
N GLU A 1 -21.51 -66.33 31.38
CA GLU A 1 -22.02 -65.38 32.42
C GLU A 1 -21.06 -65.23 33.60
N TRP A 2 -20.54 -66.36 34.20
CA TRP A 2 -19.66 -66.28 35.36
C TRP A 2 -18.32 -65.61 35.14
N ALA A 3 -17.65 -65.83 33.98
CA ALA A 3 -16.39 -65.23 33.65
C ALA A 3 -16.51 -63.69 33.40
N GLN A 4 -17.66 -63.25 32.95
CA GLN A 4 -17.95 -61.83 32.69
C GLN A 4 -18.16 -61.06 34.01
N ALA A 5 -18.83 -61.66 34.96
CA ALA A 5 -19.01 -61.10 36.30
C ALA A 5 -17.68 -60.97 37.07
N ASP A 6 -16.75 -61.95 36.92
CA ASP A 6 -15.41 -61.93 37.53
C ASP A 6 -14.56 -60.77 36.88
N LEU A 7 -14.59 -60.60 35.56
CA LEU A 7 -13.91 -59.52 34.85
C LEU A 7 -14.44 -58.15 35.26
N ASP A 8 -15.73 -57.98 35.37
CA ASP A 8 -16.36 -56.77 35.85
C ASP A 8 -16.05 -56.45 37.32
N GLY A 9 -15.89 -57.46 38.13
CA GLY A 9 -15.43 -57.36 39.53
C GLY A 9 -13.99 -56.82 39.60
N ARG A 10 -13.07 -57.43 38.85
CA ARG A 10 -11.67 -56.98 38.77
C ARG A 10 -11.52 -55.57 38.18
N ARG A 11 -12.30 -55.27 37.18
CA ARG A 11 -12.31 -53.92 36.57
C ARG A 11 -12.76 -52.85 37.56
N ARG A 12 -13.76 -53.11 38.37
CA ARG A 12 -14.21 -52.21 39.45
C ARG A 12 -13.14 -52.05 40.54
N GLN A 13 -12.49 -53.17 40.99
CA GLN A 13 -11.39 -53.04 41.94
C GLN A 13 -10.20 -52.23 41.44
N ILE A 14 -9.80 -52.46 40.21
CA ILE A 14 -8.72 -51.64 39.56
C ILE A 14 -9.10 -50.17 39.49
N MET A 15 -10.33 -49.85 39.10
CA MET A 15 -10.84 -48.48 39.07
C MET A 15 -10.88 -47.84 40.46
N GLU A 16 -11.29 -48.56 41.46
CA GLU A 16 -11.34 -48.10 42.86
C GLU A 16 -9.93 -47.84 43.42
N VAL A 17 -8.96 -48.68 43.11
CA VAL A 17 -7.56 -48.50 43.49
C VAL A 17 -6.95 -47.29 42.73
N LEU A 18 -7.25 -47.11 41.46
CA LEU A 18 -6.81 -45.97 40.68
C LEU A 18 -7.41 -44.66 41.20
N GLN A 19 -8.68 -44.65 41.57
CA GLN A 19 -9.35 -43.49 42.15
C GLN A 19 -8.86 -43.16 43.57
N SER A 20 -8.68 -44.15 44.40
CA SER A 20 -8.22 -43.94 45.79
C SER A 20 -6.75 -43.48 45.87
N GLY A 21 -5.92 -43.82 44.87
CA GLY A 21 -4.53 -43.38 44.79
C GLY A 21 -4.32 -41.99 44.13
N GLY A 22 -5.38 -41.31 43.65
CA GLY A 22 -5.27 -40.04 42.91
C GLY A 22 -4.52 -40.14 41.56
N ALA A 23 -4.12 -41.36 41.16
CA ALA A 23 -3.34 -41.61 39.96
C ALA A 23 -4.10 -41.24 38.66
N LEU A 24 -5.42 -41.45 38.65
CA LEU A 24 -6.28 -41.13 37.52
C LEU A 24 -6.43 -39.61 37.36
N GLU A 25 -6.56 -38.90 38.47
CA GLU A 25 -6.64 -37.43 38.49
C GLU A 25 -5.30 -36.80 38.04
N GLN A 26 -4.18 -37.36 38.53
CA GLN A 26 -2.86 -36.93 38.08
C GLN A 26 -2.63 -37.18 36.59
N TYR A 27 -3.04 -38.33 36.08
CA TYR A 27 -2.95 -38.66 34.66
C TYR A 27 -3.79 -37.71 33.79
N THR A 28 -5.02 -37.43 34.21
CA THR A 28 -5.90 -36.50 33.48
C THR A 28 -5.34 -35.07 33.49
N ALA A 29 -4.83 -34.61 34.64
CA ALA A 29 -4.21 -33.30 34.76
C ALA A 29 -2.96 -33.16 33.86
N MET A 30 -2.07 -34.19 33.89
CA MET A 30 -0.89 -34.21 33.00
C MET A 30 -1.26 -34.23 31.51
N ARG A 31 -2.31 -34.98 31.15
CA ARG A 31 -2.79 -35.03 29.75
C ARG A 31 -3.36 -33.71 29.29
N GLU A 32 -4.08 -33.01 30.17
CA GLU A 32 -4.57 -31.64 29.85
C GLU A 32 -3.43 -30.64 29.72
N GLU A 33 -2.43 -30.73 30.61
CA GLU A 33 -1.24 -29.86 30.53
C GLU A 33 -0.45 -30.13 29.27
N LEU A 34 -0.25 -31.39 28.90
CA LEU A 34 0.39 -31.79 27.65
C LEU A 34 -0.38 -31.21 26.44
N GLY A 35 -1.71 -31.38 26.41
CA GLY A 35 -2.55 -30.85 25.33
C GLY A 35 -2.48 -29.34 25.21
N ARG A 36 -2.38 -28.60 26.32
CA ARG A 36 -2.16 -27.13 26.30
C ARG A 36 -0.78 -26.78 25.75
N ALA A 37 0.26 -27.48 26.24
CA ALA A 37 1.62 -27.26 25.76
C ALA A 37 1.77 -27.58 24.26
N GLU A 38 1.14 -28.64 23.76
CA GLU A 38 1.12 -28.96 22.32
C GLU A 38 0.41 -27.89 21.51
N ALA A 39 -0.72 -27.33 21.96
CA ALA A 39 -1.43 -26.26 21.32
C ALA A 39 -0.61 -24.95 21.30
N ASP A 40 0.09 -24.65 22.39
CA ASP A 40 0.97 -23.49 22.47
C ASP A 40 2.15 -23.60 21.50
N VAL A 41 2.78 -24.78 21.43
CA VAL A 41 3.86 -25.06 20.47
C VAL A 41 3.38 -24.89 19.04
N GLU A 42 2.20 -25.41 18.70
CA GLU A 42 1.65 -25.27 17.35
C GLU A 42 1.36 -23.80 17.02
N THR A 43 0.80 -23.05 17.97
CA THR A 43 0.57 -21.62 17.81
C THR A 43 1.87 -20.84 17.58
N LEU A 44 2.92 -21.17 18.34
CA LEU A 44 4.23 -20.53 18.18
C LEU A 44 4.87 -20.89 16.83
N ARG A 45 4.75 -22.12 16.35
CA ARG A 45 5.22 -22.53 15.03
C ARG A 45 4.54 -21.77 13.91
N GLN A 46 3.22 -21.63 13.99
CA GLN A 46 2.46 -20.87 13.00
C GLN A 46 2.88 -19.39 12.97
N ARG A 47 3.09 -18.78 14.14
CA ARG A 47 3.58 -17.41 14.24
C ARG A 47 4.98 -17.24 13.66
N LEU A 48 5.88 -18.21 13.93
CA LEU A 48 7.23 -18.19 13.37
C LEU A 48 7.20 -18.26 11.85
N THR A 49 6.47 -19.23 11.29
CA THR A 49 6.33 -19.37 9.84
C THR A 49 5.73 -18.12 9.18
N ALA A 50 4.72 -17.53 9.83
CA ALA A 50 4.13 -16.28 9.34
C ALA A 50 5.14 -15.11 9.36
N ALA A 51 5.95 -15.01 10.41
CA ALA A 51 6.99 -13.99 10.54
C ALA A 51 8.08 -14.16 9.47
N GLU A 52 8.57 -15.38 9.25
CA GLU A 52 9.57 -15.70 8.21
C GLU A 52 9.03 -15.38 6.81
N THR A 53 7.76 -15.72 6.54
CA THR A 53 7.10 -15.40 5.26
C THR A 53 6.98 -13.89 5.06
N LEU A 54 6.61 -13.16 6.11
CA LEU A 54 6.49 -11.71 6.06
C LEU A 54 7.84 -11.04 5.80
N GLU A 55 8.89 -11.51 6.45
CA GLU A 55 10.25 -10.97 6.28
C GLU A 55 10.78 -11.22 4.86
N SER A 56 10.57 -12.42 4.33
CA SER A 56 10.92 -12.75 2.94
C SER A 56 10.15 -11.88 1.95
N SER A 57 8.83 -11.76 2.11
CA SER A 57 7.98 -10.95 1.24
C SER A 57 8.36 -9.46 1.29
N LYS A 58 8.74 -8.95 2.47
CA LYS A 58 9.23 -7.57 2.61
C LYS A 58 10.51 -7.35 1.82
N ALA A 59 11.46 -8.27 1.92
CA ALA A 59 12.73 -8.17 1.17
C ALA A 59 12.49 -8.20 -0.36
N GLU A 60 11.60 -9.06 -0.84
CA GLU A 60 11.22 -9.12 -2.26
C GLU A 60 10.58 -7.81 -2.73
N LEU A 61 9.66 -7.24 -1.93
CA LEU A 61 9.01 -5.96 -2.25
C LEU A 61 10.02 -4.79 -2.25
N GLU A 62 11.00 -4.78 -1.37
CA GLU A 62 12.05 -3.75 -1.37
C GLU A 62 12.92 -3.83 -2.65
N ILE A 63 13.27 -5.02 -3.10
CA ILE A 63 14.00 -5.24 -4.35
C ILE A 63 13.18 -4.76 -5.55
N GLU A 64 11.90 -5.15 -5.63
CA GLU A 64 11.03 -4.76 -6.74
C GLU A 64 10.78 -3.24 -6.74
N ARG A 65 10.61 -2.63 -5.56
CA ARG A 65 10.48 -1.17 -5.43
C ARG A 65 11.73 -0.44 -5.93
N ALA A 66 12.92 -0.93 -5.59
CA ALA A 66 14.17 -0.36 -6.08
C ALA A 66 14.32 -0.48 -7.60
N ARG A 67 13.91 -1.63 -8.15
CA ARG A 67 13.88 -1.86 -9.61
C ARG A 67 12.92 -0.94 -10.33
N LEU A 68 11.70 -0.77 -9.81
CA LEU A 68 10.71 0.14 -10.39
C LEU A 68 11.15 1.60 -10.31
N ALA A 69 11.76 2.01 -9.20
CA ALA A 69 12.32 3.35 -9.05
C ALA A 69 13.48 3.62 -10.04
N GLN A 70 14.28 2.60 -10.34
CA GLN A 70 15.31 2.73 -11.37
C GLN A 70 14.70 2.82 -12.77
N ALA A 71 13.77 1.92 -13.10
CA ALA A 71 13.09 1.95 -14.40
C ALA A 71 12.36 3.28 -14.65
N LEU A 72 11.78 3.88 -13.60
CA LEU A 72 11.16 5.20 -13.71
C LEU A 72 12.18 6.31 -14.03
N ARG A 73 13.34 6.29 -13.37
CA ARG A 73 14.42 7.26 -13.69
C ARG A 73 14.90 7.13 -15.12
N ASP A 74 15.08 5.91 -15.57
CA ASP A 74 15.53 5.61 -16.93
C ASP A 74 14.46 6.10 -17.95
N ASP A 75 13.17 5.84 -17.70
CA ASP A 75 12.06 6.29 -18.56
C ASP A 75 11.94 7.83 -18.61
N VAL A 76 12.12 8.53 -17.48
CA VAL A 76 12.15 9.99 -17.44
C VAL A 76 13.33 10.53 -18.23
N HIS A 77 14.51 9.91 -18.12
CA HIS A 77 15.70 10.32 -18.87
C HIS A 77 15.55 10.06 -20.39
N GLU A 78 15.02 8.91 -20.77
CA GLU A 78 14.76 8.57 -22.18
C GLU A 78 13.74 9.53 -22.82
N ARG A 79 12.86 10.12 -22.00
CA ARG A 79 11.81 11.06 -22.44
C ARG A 79 12.09 12.52 -22.08
N GLU A 80 13.35 12.86 -21.82
CA GLU A 80 13.74 14.20 -21.39
C GLU A 80 13.23 15.28 -22.35
N ASP A 81 13.26 15.04 -23.66
CA ASP A 81 12.74 15.97 -24.67
C ASP A 81 11.24 16.23 -24.46
N ILE A 82 10.47 15.21 -24.13
CA ILE A 82 9.03 15.32 -23.87
C ILE A 82 8.76 16.08 -22.57
N VAL A 83 9.57 15.80 -21.55
CA VAL A 83 9.48 16.50 -20.26
C VAL A 83 9.81 17.97 -20.43
N ASN A 84 10.87 18.30 -21.17
CA ASN A 84 11.25 19.68 -21.48
C ASN A 84 10.17 20.41 -22.31
N GLU A 85 9.57 19.74 -23.30
CA GLU A 85 8.43 20.28 -24.05
C GLU A 85 7.28 20.64 -23.11
N ALA A 86 6.97 19.76 -22.12
CA ALA A 86 5.92 20.00 -21.15
C ALA A 86 6.24 21.20 -20.24
N ILE A 87 7.48 21.31 -19.77
CA ILE A 87 7.93 22.42 -18.93
C ILE A 87 7.77 23.76 -19.69
N VAL A 88 8.31 23.85 -20.91
CA VAL A 88 8.22 25.07 -21.74
C VAL A 88 6.76 25.41 -22.04
N THR A 89 5.94 24.45 -22.44
CA THR A 89 4.52 24.69 -22.70
C THR A 89 3.78 25.18 -21.46
N PHE A 90 4.10 24.63 -20.25
CA PHE A 90 3.51 25.13 -19.02
C PHE A 90 3.94 26.57 -18.69
N GLU A 91 5.21 26.90 -18.86
CA GLU A 91 5.74 28.27 -18.68
C GLU A 91 5.04 29.26 -19.61
N GLU A 92 4.94 28.97 -20.91
CA GLU A 92 4.26 29.80 -21.90
C GLU A 92 2.77 30.01 -21.56
N LEU A 93 2.05 28.95 -21.17
CA LEU A 93 0.64 29.03 -20.83
C LEU A 93 0.41 29.83 -19.54
N SER A 94 1.25 29.61 -18.52
CA SER A 94 1.14 30.37 -17.27
C SER A 94 1.47 31.82 -17.44
N GLU A 95 2.49 32.19 -18.26
CA GLU A 95 2.81 33.56 -18.58
C GLU A 95 1.68 34.23 -19.35
N ALA A 96 1.09 33.56 -20.34
CA ALA A 96 -0.04 34.09 -21.12
C ALA A 96 -1.30 34.36 -20.28
N LEU A 97 -1.52 33.57 -19.21
CA LEU A 97 -2.71 33.67 -18.36
C LEU A 97 -2.51 34.56 -17.12
N TYR A 98 -1.26 34.68 -16.65
CA TYR A 98 -0.93 35.36 -15.38
C TYR A 98 0.10 36.48 -15.49
N GLU A 99 0.59 36.76 -16.68
CA GLU A 99 1.70 37.70 -16.89
C GLU A 99 2.98 37.31 -16.10
N THR A 100 3.04 36.08 -15.59
CA THR A 100 4.17 35.55 -14.82
C THR A 100 4.37 34.09 -15.16
N ALA A 101 5.56 33.73 -15.64
CA ALA A 101 5.88 32.34 -15.96
C ALA A 101 5.86 31.48 -14.69
N GLY A 102 5.12 30.41 -14.75
CA GLY A 102 5.15 29.35 -13.70
C GLY A 102 6.32 28.41 -13.92
N SER A 103 6.51 27.47 -13.00
CA SER A 103 7.47 26.41 -13.14
C SER A 103 6.80 25.03 -12.95
N LEU A 104 7.17 24.10 -13.80
CA LEU A 104 6.80 22.68 -13.70
C LEU A 104 8.07 21.87 -13.45
N THR A 105 8.07 21.05 -12.42
CA THR A 105 9.15 20.10 -12.14
C THR A 105 8.59 18.68 -12.19
N VAL A 106 9.31 17.79 -12.86
CA VAL A 106 8.95 16.37 -13.00
C VAL A 106 10.09 15.55 -12.46
N ASP A 107 9.85 14.85 -11.33
CA ASP A 107 10.86 14.06 -10.65
C ASP A 107 10.46 12.58 -10.56
N ALA A 108 11.45 11.69 -10.69
CA ALA A 108 11.31 10.27 -10.40
C ALA A 108 11.60 10.00 -8.92
N THR A 109 10.55 9.75 -8.14
CA THR A 109 10.69 9.42 -6.71
C THR A 109 10.53 7.93 -6.44
N THR A 110 10.85 7.51 -5.22
CA THR A 110 10.64 6.12 -4.76
C THR A 110 9.16 5.73 -4.66
N ASN A 111 8.24 6.70 -4.72
CA ASN A 111 6.80 6.48 -4.67
C ASN A 111 6.12 6.65 -6.04
N GLY A 112 6.89 6.87 -7.09
CA GLY A 112 6.41 7.11 -8.44
C GLY A 112 6.79 8.49 -8.96
N PRO A 113 6.27 8.91 -10.13
CA PRO A 113 6.52 10.26 -10.66
C PRO A 113 5.90 11.33 -9.74
N SER A 114 6.65 12.39 -9.52
CA SER A 114 6.22 13.57 -8.77
C SER A 114 6.15 14.76 -9.70
N PHE A 115 5.06 15.51 -9.64
CA PHE A 115 4.86 16.75 -10.38
C PHE A 115 4.73 17.89 -9.38
N GLU A 116 5.59 18.88 -9.49
CA GLU A 116 5.50 20.09 -8.69
C GLU A 116 5.24 21.28 -9.63
N VAL A 117 4.13 21.96 -9.39
CA VAL A 117 3.68 23.10 -10.17
C VAL A 117 3.71 24.34 -9.28
N LYS A 118 4.38 25.41 -9.71
CA LYS A 118 4.46 26.68 -8.99
C LYS A 118 4.16 27.82 -9.95
N ILE A 119 3.29 28.75 -9.52
CA ILE A 119 3.12 30.07 -10.12
C ILE A 119 3.40 31.09 -9.04
N GLU A 120 4.25 32.07 -9.28
CA GLU A 120 4.57 33.10 -8.29
C GLU A 120 3.33 33.96 -8.00
N GLY A 121 3.11 34.25 -6.72
CA GLY A 121 2.01 35.06 -6.24
C GLY A 121 1.65 34.78 -4.79
N GLN A 122 0.69 35.53 -4.23
CA GLN A 122 0.19 35.23 -2.89
C GLN A 122 -0.57 33.90 -2.90
N ARG A 123 -0.33 33.05 -1.89
CA ARG A 123 -1.05 31.78 -1.70
C ARG A 123 -2.54 32.03 -1.52
N SER A 124 -3.28 32.04 -2.61
CA SER A 124 -4.74 32.11 -2.61
C SER A 124 -5.33 30.83 -3.21
N LYS A 125 -6.59 30.54 -2.90
CA LYS A 125 -7.31 29.41 -3.49
C LYS A 125 -7.38 29.55 -5.02
N GLY A 126 -7.54 30.78 -5.52
CA GLY A 126 -7.57 31.08 -6.96
C GLY A 126 -6.27 30.67 -7.66
N ILE A 127 -5.10 30.99 -7.09
CA ILE A 127 -3.79 30.63 -7.68
C ILE A 127 -3.63 29.10 -7.74
N THR A 128 -4.01 28.38 -6.69
CA THR A 128 -3.93 26.92 -6.70
C THR A 128 -4.84 26.32 -7.79
N ASN A 129 -6.05 26.81 -7.92
CA ASN A 129 -6.98 26.34 -8.95
C ASN A 129 -6.44 26.60 -10.37
N MET A 130 -5.81 27.75 -10.56
CA MET A 130 -5.25 28.09 -11.86
C MET A 130 -3.96 27.34 -12.19
N GLN A 131 -3.16 26.96 -11.19
CA GLN A 131 -2.04 26.03 -11.40
C GLN A 131 -2.56 24.70 -12.00
N ILE A 132 -3.67 24.17 -11.47
CA ILE A 132 -4.32 22.96 -12.00
C ILE A 132 -4.81 23.22 -13.43
N PHE A 133 -5.46 24.37 -13.68
CA PHE A 133 -5.96 24.71 -15.02
C PHE A 133 -4.83 24.80 -16.06
N CYS A 134 -3.73 25.49 -15.75
CA CYS A 134 -2.58 25.59 -16.64
C CYS A 134 -1.95 24.22 -16.93
N PHE A 135 -1.86 23.37 -15.90
CA PHE A 135 -1.34 22.02 -16.04
C PHE A 135 -2.22 21.16 -16.96
N ASP A 136 -3.53 21.20 -16.76
CA ASP A 136 -4.48 20.45 -17.60
C ASP A 136 -4.51 20.96 -19.05
N LEU A 137 -4.40 22.28 -19.22
CA LEU A 137 -4.32 22.89 -20.54
C LEU A 137 -3.04 22.49 -21.28
N MET A 138 -1.91 22.47 -20.59
CA MET A 138 -0.64 21.95 -21.11
C MET A 138 -0.81 20.48 -21.57
N LEU A 139 -1.40 19.62 -20.75
CA LEU A 139 -1.63 18.22 -21.10
C LEU A 139 -2.54 18.08 -22.34
N LEU A 140 -3.59 18.91 -22.44
CA LEU A 140 -4.47 18.93 -23.60
C LEU A 140 -3.71 19.35 -24.87
N GLU A 141 -2.90 20.41 -24.80
CA GLU A 141 -2.14 20.92 -25.93
C GLU A 141 -1.11 19.89 -26.43
N LEU A 142 -0.30 19.32 -25.52
CA LEU A 142 0.67 18.27 -25.86
C LEU A 142 0.02 17.02 -26.43
N SER A 143 -1.11 16.61 -25.88
CA SER A 143 -1.86 15.46 -26.38
C SER A 143 -2.50 15.73 -27.73
N SER A 144 -2.96 16.97 -27.97
CA SER A 144 -3.53 17.41 -29.23
C SER A 144 -2.49 17.45 -30.34
N ARG A 145 -1.30 18.02 -30.07
CA ARG A 145 -0.16 18.02 -31.00
C ARG A 145 0.22 16.64 -31.47
N ARG A 146 0.00 15.61 -30.62
CA ARG A 146 0.27 14.18 -30.89
C ARG A 146 -0.94 13.43 -31.46
N GLY A 147 -2.06 14.12 -31.70
CA GLY A 147 -3.29 13.52 -32.23
C GLY A 147 -3.96 12.53 -31.24
N LYS A 148 -3.71 12.66 -29.93
CA LYS A 148 -4.22 11.77 -28.89
C LYS A 148 -5.28 12.40 -27.98
N ALA A 149 -5.58 13.69 -28.17
CA ALA A 149 -6.58 14.39 -27.38
C ALA A 149 -7.93 14.47 -28.08
N PRO A 150 -9.05 14.54 -27.34
CA PRO A 150 -10.38 14.74 -27.90
C PRO A 150 -10.60 16.15 -28.46
N GLY A 151 -9.65 17.11 -28.26
CA GLY A 151 -9.74 18.49 -28.73
C GLY A 151 -10.59 19.42 -27.85
N PHE A 152 -11.06 18.93 -26.71
CA PHE A 152 -11.78 19.73 -25.71
C PHE A 152 -11.45 19.27 -24.30
N MET A 153 -11.69 20.18 -23.33
CA MET A 153 -11.49 19.96 -21.91
C MET A 153 -12.73 20.41 -21.14
N ILE A 154 -13.09 19.69 -20.10
CA ILE A 154 -14.22 20.00 -19.24
C ILE A 154 -13.72 20.16 -17.82
N HIS A 155 -13.97 21.32 -17.23
CA HIS A 155 -13.67 21.60 -15.83
C HIS A 155 -14.95 21.86 -15.03
N ASP A 156 -14.90 21.51 -13.73
CA ASP A 156 -15.92 21.95 -12.79
C ASP A 156 -15.80 23.47 -12.53
N SER A 157 -16.94 24.13 -12.32
CA SER A 157 -17.02 25.54 -11.99
C SER A 157 -16.22 25.94 -10.74
N HIS A 158 -16.01 25.02 -9.82
CA HIS A 158 -15.19 25.22 -8.63
C HIS A 158 -13.72 25.55 -8.93
N LEU A 159 -13.23 25.20 -10.12
CA LEU A 159 -11.88 25.55 -10.54
C LEU A 159 -11.68 27.07 -10.63
N PHE A 160 -12.74 27.81 -10.95
CA PHE A 160 -12.72 29.26 -11.11
C PHE A 160 -13.17 30.01 -9.84
N ASP A 161 -13.46 29.31 -8.74
CA ASP A 161 -13.79 29.93 -7.46
C ASP A 161 -12.57 30.69 -6.90
N GLY A 162 -12.76 31.99 -6.66
CA GLY A 162 -11.73 32.88 -6.12
C GLY A 162 -10.75 33.43 -7.18
N VAL A 163 -11.00 33.20 -8.45
CA VAL A 163 -10.37 33.93 -9.55
C VAL A 163 -11.16 35.21 -9.74
N GLU A 164 -10.62 36.35 -9.26
CA GLU A 164 -11.23 37.66 -9.54
C GLU A 164 -11.05 37.92 -11.01
N GLY A 165 -12.17 38.25 -11.68
CA GLY A 165 -12.13 38.61 -13.11
C GLY A 165 -11.29 39.84 -13.32
N CYS A 166 -10.29 39.73 -14.20
CA CYS A 166 -9.61 40.87 -14.81
C CYS A 166 -10.52 41.62 -15.77
#